data_0b508c34f17002e1545ccc126caf4e81
#
_entry.id   0b508c34f17002e1545ccc126caf4e81
#
_cell.length_a   1.000
_cell.length_b   1.000
_cell.length_c   1.000
_cell.angle_alpha   90.00
_cell.angle_beta   90.00
_cell.angle_gamma   90.00
#
_symmetry.space_group_name_H-M   'P 1'
#
loop_
_entity.id
_entity.type
_entity.pdbx_description
1 polymer ?
#
loop_
_entity_poly.entity_id
_entity_poly.type
_entity_poly.pdbx_seq_one_letter_code
_entity_poly.pdbx_strand_id
1 'polypeptide(L)'
;MAFNSYMEKIGKNAKVASNDLINIKLKRRNSVLKLFNSYLKVYSKSILKANNKDIKKAKGINNSMLDRLKLNNHKIDQMRKSIKEIIKFKDPLGRTISKWRRPNGLIIKKISIPIGVIGLIYESRPNVTSDVSALCFKTGNAVILRGGSEAFYSNKILSDLFRKALKNKKCDKNCIQFIDKKSKKNVSYLLSKMPKYIDVIIPRGGKSLIKIVKAKAKVPVIGHLAGICHVFVHKSADLKMAIKIV
;
A
#
# COMPACT_ATOMS: atom_id res chain seq x y z
N MET A 1 17.15 20.60 -11.87
CA MET A 1 18.05 19.75 -11.08
C MET A 1 17.44 19.29 -9.73
N ALA A 2 16.93 20.17 -8.89
CA ALA A 2 16.39 19.81 -7.55
C ALA A 2 15.21 18.80 -7.51
N PHE A 3 14.40 18.73 -8.56
CA PHE A 3 13.27 17.79 -8.63
C PHE A 3 13.74 16.34 -8.82
N ASN A 4 14.67 16.12 -9.74
CA ASN A 4 15.21 14.79 -10.00
C ASN A 4 15.95 14.25 -8.77
N SER A 5 16.73 15.09 -8.08
CA SER A 5 17.41 14.75 -6.83
C SER A 5 16.45 14.28 -5.72
N TYR A 6 15.27 14.92 -5.58
CA TYR A 6 14.24 14.49 -4.61
C TYR A 6 13.72 13.08 -4.90
N MET A 7 13.33 12.79 -6.15
CA MET A 7 12.80 11.49 -6.54
C MET A 7 13.86 10.39 -6.48
N GLU A 8 15.09 10.70 -6.91
CA GLU A 8 16.24 9.81 -6.81
C GLU A 8 16.53 9.44 -5.35
N LYS A 9 16.51 10.42 -4.44
CA LYS A 9 16.69 10.19 -2.99
C LYS A 9 15.62 9.27 -2.43
N ILE A 10 14.34 9.46 -2.80
CA ILE A 10 13.23 8.56 -2.40
C ILE A 10 13.52 7.14 -2.90
N GLY A 11 13.85 6.98 -4.17
CA GLY A 11 14.12 5.66 -4.75
C GLY A 11 15.30 4.95 -4.10
N LYS A 12 16.44 5.65 -3.98
CA LYS A 12 17.64 5.12 -3.32
C LYS A 12 17.37 4.68 -1.88
N ASN A 13 16.70 5.54 -1.11
CA ASN A 13 16.36 5.24 0.28
C ASN A 13 15.41 4.04 0.40
N ALA A 14 14.42 3.92 -0.50
CA ALA A 14 13.52 2.78 -0.51
C ALA A 14 14.24 1.47 -0.84
N LYS A 15 15.18 1.51 -1.81
CA LYS A 15 15.95 0.32 -2.22
C LYS A 15 16.87 -0.16 -1.10
N VAL A 16 17.57 0.75 -0.42
CA VAL A 16 18.41 0.42 0.74
C VAL A 16 17.54 -0.19 1.85
N ALA A 17 16.44 0.48 2.22
CA ALA A 17 15.53 0.00 3.26
C ALA A 17 14.90 -1.36 2.92
N SER A 18 14.65 -1.65 1.63
CA SER A 18 14.14 -2.94 1.16
C SER A 18 15.15 -4.07 1.40
N ASN A 19 16.44 -3.82 1.14
CA ASN A 19 17.49 -4.80 1.38
C ASN A 19 17.65 -5.14 2.87
N ASP A 20 17.50 -4.15 3.75
CA ASP A 20 17.55 -4.38 5.20
C ASP A 20 16.30 -5.09 5.71
N LEU A 21 15.14 -4.79 5.13
CA LEU A 21 13.83 -5.29 5.55
C LEU A 21 13.70 -6.82 5.41
N ILE A 22 14.37 -7.42 4.43
CA ILE A 22 14.36 -8.88 4.23
C ILE A 22 14.89 -9.63 5.46
N ASN A 23 15.82 -9.02 6.21
CA ASN A 23 16.44 -9.61 7.40
C ASN A 23 15.63 -9.38 8.68
N ILE A 24 14.56 -8.58 8.63
CA ILE A 24 13.73 -8.27 9.80
C ILE A 24 12.79 -9.45 10.10
N LYS A 25 13.01 -10.11 11.24
CA LYS A 25 12.19 -11.24 11.69
C LYS A 25 10.71 -10.85 11.87
N LEU A 26 9.81 -11.80 11.64
CA LEU A 26 8.35 -11.62 11.76
C LEU A 26 7.93 -10.97 13.10
N LYS A 27 8.51 -11.41 14.23
CA LYS A 27 8.21 -10.86 15.56
C LYS A 27 8.43 -9.35 15.60
N ARG A 28 9.50 -8.84 14.98
CA ARG A 28 9.82 -7.42 14.92
C ARG A 28 8.88 -6.68 13.96
N ARG A 29 8.60 -7.25 12.78
CA ARG A 29 7.61 -6.68 11.83
C ARG A 29 6.24 -6.56 12.51
N ASN A 30 5.78 -7.59 13.22
CA ASN A 30 4.52 -7.55 13.96
C ASN A 30 4.54 -6.50 15.10
N SER A 31 5.69 -6.28 15.77
CA SER A 31 5.79 -5.26 16.83
C SER A 31 5.64 -3.83 16.28
N VAL A 32 6.16 -3.56 15.08
CA VAL A 32 5.93 -2.28 14.37
C VAL A 32 4.44 -2.10 14.05
N LEU A 33 3.81 -3.12 13.48
CA LEU A 33 2.38 -3.07 13.12
C LEU A 33 1.48 -2.87 14.35
N LYS A 34 1.79 -3.54 15.48
CA LYS A 34 1.08 -3.33 16.76
C LYS A 34 1.22 -1.90 17.24
N LEU A 35 2.41 -1.30 17.16
CA LEU A 35 2.65 0.07 17.55
C LEU A 35 1.95 1.06 16.61
N PHE A 36 2.00 0.83 15.30
CA PHE A 36 1.27 1.65 14.34
C PHE A 36 -0.25 1.57 14.59
N ASN A 37 -0.80 0.39 14.85
CA ASN A 37 -2.21 0.21 15.24
C ASN A 37 -2.58 1.03 16.48
N SER A 38 -1.72 1.08 17.50
CA SER A 38 -1.94 1.91 18.67
C SER A 38 -1.90 3.41 18.34
N TYR A 39 -1.00 3.83 17.42
CA TYR A 39 -0.93 5.22 16.96
C TYR A 39 -2.17 5.68 16.21
N LEU A 40 -2.81 4.82 15.42
CA LEU A 40 -4.08 5.15 14.78
C LEU A 40 -5.16 5.51 15.83
N LYS A 41 -5.16 4.85 17.00
CA LYS A 41 -6.06 5.21 18.11
C LYS A 41 -5.65 6.50 18.79
N VAL A 42 -4.41 6.59 19.22
CA VAL A 42 -3.89 7.73 20.00
C VAL A 42 -3.95 9.04 19.21
N TYR A 43 -3.64 8.99 17.92
CA TYR A 43 -3.62 10.16 17.04
C TYR A 43 -4.92 10.32 16.21
N SER A 44 -6.02 9.66 16.58
CA SER A 44 -7.29 9.72 15.84
C SER A 44 -7.78 11.15 15.61
N LYS A 45 -7.75 12.00 16.63
CA LYS A 45 -8.12 13.43 16.53
C LYS A 45 -7.26 14.17 15.50
N SER A 46 -5.95 13.90 15.47
CA SER A 46 -5.02 14.52 14.50
C SER A 46 -5.25 14.02 13.08
N ILE A 47 -5.57 12.74 12.92
CA ILE A 47 -5.94 12.14 11.61
C ILE A 47 -7.22 12.80 11.09
N LEU A 48 -8.25 12.92 11.91
CA LEU A 48 -9.51 13.56 11.53
C LEU A 48 -9.31 15.04 11.22
N LYS A 49 -8.48 15.77 11.98
CA LYS A 49 -8.11 17.16 11.67
C LYS A 49 -7.44 17.29 10.30
N ALA A 50 -6.53 16.38 9.96
CA ALA A 50 -5.89 16.33 8.64
C ALA A 50 -6.91 16.00 7.53
N ASN A 51 -7.81 15.05 7.77
CA ASN A 51 -8.85 14.69 6.82
C ASN A 51 -9.84 15.84 6.58
N ASN A 52 -10.23 16.58 7.61
CA ASN A 52 -11.06 17.76 7.45
C ASN A 52 -10.40 18.85 6.58
N LYS A 53 -9.04 18.97 6.62
CA LYS A 53 -8.32 19.86 5.70
C LYS A 53 -8.42 19.38 4.25
N ASP A 54 -8.38 18.08 4.02
CA ASP A 54 -8.57 17.51 2.68
C ASP A 54 -10.00 17.76 2.19
N ILE A 55 -11.01 17.49 3.01
CA ILE A 55 -12.42 17.69 2.66
C ILE A 55 -12.70 19.15 2.30
N LYS A 56 -12.21 20.10 3.13
CA LYS A 56 -12.40 21.55 2.86
C LYS A 56 -11.73 22.00 1.56
N LYS A 57 -10.65 21.35 1.12
CA LYS A 57 -9.91 21.66 -0.12
C LYS A 57 -10.38 20.84 -1.32
N ALA A 58 -11.19 19.83 -1.12
CA ALA A 58 -11.71 18.98 -2.17
C ALA A 58 -12.80 19.70 -2.95
N LYS A 59 -12.39 20.40 -4.03
CA LYS A 59 -13.30 21.04 -5.00
C LYS A 59 -13.43 20.16 -6.25
N GLY A 60 -14.66 20.06 -6.81
CA GLY A 60 -14.89 19.38 -8.09
C GLY A 60 -14.79 17.84 -8.04
N ILE A 61 -14.86 17.23 -6.84
CA ILE A 61 -14.97 15.76 -6.70
C ILE A 61 -16.45 15.37 -6.55
N ASN A 62 -16.82 14.22 -7.13
CA ASN A 62 -18.17 13.69 -7.01
C ASN A 62 -18.45 13.09 -5.61
N ASN A 63 -19.72 12.88 -5.28
CA ASN A 63 -20.14 12.37 -3.96
C ASN A 63 -19.47 11.03 -3.61
N SER A 64 -19.36 10.11 -4.55
CA SER A 64 -18.69 8.81 -4.34
C SER A 64 -17.21 8.96 -3.97
N MET A 65 -16.50 9.90 -4.58
CA MET A 65 -15.11 10.19 -4.22
C MET A 65 -15.02 10.89 -2.87
N LEU A 66 -15.96 11.78 -2.57
CA LEU A 66 -16.04 12.46 -1.27
C LEU A 66 -16.28 11.46 -0.13
N ASP A 67 -17.20 10.52 -0.30
CA ASP A 67 -17.48 9.47 0.69
C ASP A 67 -16.27 8.55 0.94
N ARG A 68 -15.50 8.27 -0.10
CA ARG A 68 -14.24 7.52 0.03
C ARG A 68 -13.16 8.32 0.75
N LEU A 69 -13.15 9.63 0.57
CA LEU A 69 -12.19 10.55 1.20
C LEU A 69 -12.49 10.76 2.68
N LYS A 70 -13.76 10.90 3.05
CA LYS A 70 -14.20 11.17 4.43
C LYS A 70 -13.75 10.06 5.39
N LEU A 71 -13.09 10.46 6.47
CA LEU A 71 -12.78 9.61 7.62
C LEU A 71 -13.64 10.02 8.81
N ASN A 72 -13.97 9.04 9.62
CA ASN A 72 -14.59 9.18 10.93
C ASN A 72 -13.97 8.15 11.88
N ASN A 73 -14.35 8.17 13.15
CA ASN A 73 -13.83 7.21 14.13
C ASN A 73 -14.09 5.76 13.72
N HIS A 74 -15.27 5.46 13.16
CA HIS A 74 -15.60 4.12 12.68
C HIS A 74 -14.63 3.64 11.58
N LYS A 75 -14.33 4.49 10.58
CA LYS A 75 -13.35 4.16 9.52
C LYS A 75 -11.94 4.01 10.06
N ILE A 76 -11.53 4.80 11.07
CA ILE A 76 -10.24 4.61 11.76
C ILE A 76 -10.22 3.25 12.48
N ASP A 77 -11.30 2.86 13.15
CA ASP A 77 -11.38 1.55 13.79
C ASP A 77 -11.41 0.40 12.78
N GLN A 78 -11.99 0.58 11.60
CA GLN A 78 -11.89 -0.37 10.49
C GLN A 78 -10.43 -0.54 10.03
N MET A 79 -9.68 0.56 9.83
CA MET A 79 -8.24 0.47 9.53
C MET A 79 -7.47 -0.29 10.62
N ARG A 80 -7.80 -0.04 11.88
CA ARG A 80 -7.19 -0.77 13.01
C ARG A 80 -7.52 -2.25 13.01
N LYS A 81 -8.76 -2.63 12.68
CA LYS A 81 -9.17 -4.04 12.50
C LYS A 81 -8.39 -4.69 11.37
N SER A 82 -8.30 -4.04 10.21
CA SER A 82 -7.51 -4.50 9.06
C SER A 82 -6.05 -4.79 9.45
N ILE A 83 -5.39 -3.87 10.17
CA ILE A 83 -4.01 -4.09 10.63
C ILE A 83 -3.91 -5.26 11.60
N LYS A 84 -4.90 -5.45 12.50
CA LYS A 84 -4.92 -6.62 13.40
C LYS A 84 -5.00 -7.93 12.62
N GLU A 85 -5.79 -8.00 11.56
CA GLU A 85 -5.88 -9.18 10.70
C GLU A 85 -4.55 -9.42 9.96
N ILE A 86 -3.92 -8.36 9.42
CA ILE A 86 -2.60 -8.47 8.79
C ILE A 86 -1.55 -9.03 9.76
N ILE A 87 -1.60 -8.64 11.03
CA ILE A 87 -0.68 -9.16 12.06
C ILE A 87 -0.84 -10.68 12.24
N LYS A 88 -2.07 -11.21 12.15
CA LYS A 88 -2.37 -12.64 12.32
C LYS A 88 -1.86 -13.50 11.15
N PHE A 89 -1.64 -12.93 9.96
CA PHE A 89 -1.17 -13.69 8.81
C PHE A 89 0.15 -14.41 9.13
N LYS A 90 0.24 -15.66 8.73
CA LYS A 90 1.49 -16.42 8.75
C LYS A 90 2.57 -15.68 7.98
N ASP A 91 3.84 -15.90 8.35
CA ASP A 91 4.94 -15.29 7.59
C ASP A 91 4.95 -15.82 6.15
N PRO A 92 4.81 -14.96 5.15
CA PRO A 92 4.91 -15.40 3.77
C PRO A 92 6.37 -15.63 3.33
N LEU A 93 7.35 -15.09 4.07
CA LEU A 93 8.76 -15.14 3.69
C LEU A 93 9.44 -16.43 4.11
N GLY A 94 10.33 -16.93 3.27
CA GLY A 94 11.09 -18.14 3.53
C GLY A 94 10.25 -19.44 3.48
N ARG A 95 8.99 -19.37 3.05
CA ARG A 95 8.12 -20.53 2.89
C ARG A 95 8.63 -21.42 1.76
N THR A 96 8.85 -22.69 2.02
CA THR A 96 9.09 -23.67 0.96
C THR A 96 7.79 -23.91 0.19
N ILE A 97 7.77 -23.49 -1.08
CA ILE A 97 6.62 -23.67 -2.00
C ILE A 97 6.65 -25.08 -2.58
N SER A 98 7.84 -25.53 -2.97
CA SER A 98 8.09 -26.88 -3.46
C SER A 98 9.53 -27.31 -3.12
N LYS A 99 9.73 -28.64 -3.02
CA LYS A 99 11.03 -29.26 -2.75
C LYS A 99 11.11 -30.56 -3.55
N TRP A 100 12.22 -30.81 -4.23
CA TRP A 100 12.46 -32.05 -4.93
C TRP A 100 13.93 -32.44 -4.89
N ARG A 101 14.21 -33.73 -5.12
CA ARG A 101 15.56 -34.28 -5.19
C ARG A 101 15.84 -34.71 -6.62
N ARG A 102 17.03 -34.39 -7.11
CA ARG A 102 17.50 -34.82 -8.42
C ARG A 102 18.18 -36.20 -8.29
N PRO A 103 18.34 -36.96 -9.43
CA PRO A 103 19.01 -38.25 -9.41
C PRO A 103 20.44 -38.23 -8.82
N ASN A 104 21.17 -37.12 -9.04
CA ASN A 104 22.51 -36.89 -8.49
C ASN A 104 22.53 -36.52 -6.98
N GLY A 105 21.40 -36.61 -6.28
CA GLY A 105 21.28 -36.31 -4.86
C GLY A 105 21.03 -34.84 -4.50
N LEU A 106 21.13 -33.89 -5.44
CA LEU A 106 20.90 -32.46 -5.21
C LEU A 106 19.45 -32.19 -4.74
N ILE A 107 19.31 -31.47 -3.63
CA ILE A 107 18.02 -31.05 -3.10
C ILE A 107 17.75 -29.61 -3.54
N ILE A 108 16.68 -29.41 -4.31
CA ILE A 108 16.24 -28.11 -4.78
C ILE A 108 15.00 -27.70 -3.98
N LYS A 109 14.98 -26.44 -3.49
CA LYS A 109 13.84 -25.85 -2.79
C LYS A 109 13.44 -24.54 -3.49
N LYS A 110 12.16 -24.39 -3.80
CA LYS A 110 11.56 -23.11 -4.20
C LYS A 110 11.04 -22.41 -2.95
N ILE A 111 11.60 -21.26 -2.63
CA ILE A 111 11.22 -20.47 -1.44
C ILE A 111 10.60 -19.13 -1.84
N SER A 112 9.70 -18.60 -1.02
CA SER A 112 9.11 -17.28 -1.20
C SER A 112 10.06 -16.20 -0.68
N ILE A 113 10.22 -15.14 -1.46
CA ILE A 113 11.00 -13.94 -1.13
C ILE A 113 10.16 -12.67 -1.34
N PRO A 114 10.54 -11.52 -0.76
CA PRO A 114 9.88 -10.25 -1.07
C PRO A 114 10.04 -9.88 -2.56
N ILE A 115 9.11 -9.08 -3.06
CA ILE A 115 9.22 -8.46 -4.40
C ILE A 115 10.35 -7.43 -4.41
N GLY A 116 10.45 -6.65 -3.33
CA GLY A 116 11.42 -5.57 -3.19
C GLY A 116 10.76 -4.23 -2.88
N VAL A 117 10.85 -3.27 -3.79
CA VAL A 117 10.24 -1.94 -3.67
C VAL A 117 8.98 -1.87 -4.52
N ILE A 118 7.87 -1.57 -3.90
CA ILE A 118 6.56 -1.44 -4.55
C ILE A 118 6.22 0.06 -4.73
N GLY A 119 5.97 0.48 -5.96
CA GLY A 119 5.39 1.79 -6.25
C GLY A 119 3.87 1.72 -6.22
N LEU A 120 3.20 2.42 -5.29
CA LEU A 120 1.75 2.45 -5.21
C LEU A 120 1.21 3.82 -5.65
N ILE A 121 0.35 3.83 -6.66
CA ILE A 121 -0.34 5.04 -7.14
C ILE A 121 -1.84 4.86 -6.90
N TYR A 122 -2.47 5.74 -6.08
CA TYR A 122 -3.86 5.55 -5.67
C TYR A 122 -4.62 6.87 -5.53
N GLU A 123 -5.95 6.79 -5.58
CA GLU A 123 -6.89 7.93 -5.55
C GLU A 123 -7.76 7.89 -4.29
N SER A 124 -8.16 9.06 -3.80
CA SER A 124 -9.28 9.34 -2.86
C SER A 124 -9.55 8.34 -1.73
N ARG A 125 -8.54 7.61 -1.24
CA ARG A 125 -8.74 6.56 -0.22
C ARG A 125 -7.62 6.60 0.82
N PRO A 126 -7.76 7.40 1.89
CA PRO A 126 -6.73 7.48 2.93
C PRO A 126 -6.39 6.14 3.60
N ASN A 127 -7.39 5.26 3.78
CA ASN A 127 -7.19 3.93 4.34
C ASN A 127 -6.19 3.07 3.55
N VAL A 128 -6.10 3.27 2.22
CA VAL A 128 -5.13 2.56 1.38
C VAL A 128 -3.69 2.83 1.85
N THR A 129 -3.40 4.05 2.32
CA THR A 129 -2.07 4.37 2.88
C THR A 129 -1.72 3.45 4.05
N SER A 130 -2.64 3.24 5.00
CA SER A 130 -2.39 2.39 6.17
C SER A 130 -2.35 0.91 5.80
N ASP A 131 -3.32 0.43 5.02
CA ASP A 131 -3.50 -0.98 4.71
C ASP A 131 -2.34 -1.50 3.84
N VAL A 132 -2.00 -0.76 2.78
CA VAL A 132 -0.91 -1.18 1.88
C VAL A 132 0.45 -1.04 2.55
N SER A 133 0.69 0.01 3.35
CA SER A 133 1.92 0.11 4.13
C SER A 133 2.08 -1.08 5.07
N ALA A 134 1.00 -1.48 5.74
CA ALA A 134 1.03 -2.62 6.66
C ALA A 134 1.28 -3.95 5.91
N LEU A 135 0.60 -4.17 4.78
CA LEU A 135 0.79 -5.37 3.95
C LEU A 135 2.20 -5.45 3.38
N CYS A 136 2.68 -4.36 2.75
CA CYS A 136 4.05 -4.32 2.19
C CYS A 136 5.08 -4.60 3.27
N PHE A 137 5.00 -3.91 4.42
CA PHE A 137 5.94 -4.11 5.51
C PHE A 137 5.86 -5.53 6.11
N LYS A 138 4.64 -6.09 6.28
CA LYS A 138 4.43 -7.47 6.76
C LYS A 138 5.10 -8.49 5.84
N THR A 139 5.04 -8.25 4.53
CA THR A 139 5.57 -9.14 3.50
C THR A 139 7.01 -8.83 3.09
N GLY A 140 7.73 -7.99 3.87
CA GLY A 140 9.13 -7.69 3.64
C GLY A 140 9.41 -6.75 2.46
N ASN A 141 8.41 -6.02 1.98
CA ASN A 141 8.53 -5.08 0.88
C ASN A 141 8.58 -3.64 1.37
N ALA A 142 9.47 -2.83 0.81
CA ALA A 142 9.39 -1.38 0.95
C ALA A 142 8.34 -0.82 -0.02
N VAL A 143 7.73 0.32 0.33
CA VAL A 143 6.73 0.96 -0.53
C VAL A 143 6.96 2.45 -0.70
N ILE A 144 6.80 2.93 -1.94
CA ILE A 144 6.75 4.35 -2.30
C ILE A 144 5.30 4.67 -2.64
N LEU A 145 4.68 5.50 -1.80
CA LEU A 145 3.27 5.87 -1.86
C LEU A 145 3.09 7.18 -2.65
N ARG A 146 2.24 7.15 -3.67
CA ARG A 146 1.78 8.33 -4.40
C ARG A 146 0.25 8.38 -4.36
N GLY A 147 -0.30 8.99 -3.31
CA GLY A 147 -1.73 9.23 -3.18
C GLY A 147 -2.22 10.42 -4.00
N GLY A 148 -3.52 10.46 -4.26
CA GLY A 148 -4.18 11.59 -4.90
C GLY A 148 -4.02 12.89 -4.10
N SER A 149 -4.06 14.03 -4.79
CA SER A 149 -3.88 15.35 -4.18
C SER A 149 -5.02 15.75 -3.24
N GLU A 150 -6.19 15.17 -3.47
CA GLU A 150 -7.41 15.35 -2.69
C GLU A 150 -7.33 14.74 -1.28
N ALA A 151 -6.48 13.73 -1.07
CA ALA A 151 -6.27 13.06 0.22
C ALA A 151 -4.87 13.34 0.82
N PHE A 152 -4.24 14.42 0.44
CA PHE A 152 -2.83 14.69 0.74
C PHE A 152 -2.51 14.73 2.23
N TYR A 153 -3.27 15.48 3.02
CA TYR A 153 -2.98 15.65 4.45
C TYR A 153 -3.25 14.37 5.23
N SER A 154 -4.32 13.65 4.88
CA SER A 154 -4.65 12.35 5.46
C SER A 154 -3.57 11.31 5.15
N ASN A 155 -3.15 11.20 3.89
CA ASN A 155 -2.11 10.26 3.47
C ASN A 155 -0.77 10.58 4.13
N LYS A 156 -0.42 11.87 4.23
CA LYS A 156 0.81 12.30 4.86
C LYS A 156 0.87 11.92 6.33
N ILE A 157 -0.17 12.25 7.11
CA ILE A 157 -0.18 11.93 8.55
C ILE A 157 -0.15 10.41 8.80
N LEU A 158 -0.88 9.60 8.01
CA LEU A 158 -0.87 8.15 8.13
C LEU A 158 0.52 7.56 7.84
N SER A 159 1.17 8.04 6.77
CA SER A 159 2.55 7.66 6.45
C SER A 159 3.54 8.09 7.54
N ASP A 160 3.42 9.32 8.05
CA ASP A 160 4.31 9.83 9.11
C ASP A 160 4.16 9.03 10.41
N LEU A 161 2.94 8.63 10.79
CA LEU A 161 2.69 7.77 11.95
C LEU A 161 3.29 6.38 11.77
N PHE A 162 3.22 5.80 10.57
CA PHE A 162 3.87 4.51 10.30
C PHE A 162 5.41 4.65 10.40
N ARG A 163 5.98 5.69 9.80
CA ARG A 163 7.42 6.01 9.88
C ARG A 163 7.88 6.24 11.32
N LYS A 164 7.04 6.87 12.15
CA LYS A 164 7.27 7.01 13.60
C LYS A 164 7.30 5.65 14.30
N ALA A 165 6.38 4.74 13.96
CA ALA A 165 6.38 3.38 14.52
C ALA A 165 7.63 2.59 14.14
N LEU A 166 8.07 2.70 12.87
CA LEU A 166 9.33 2.11 12.40
C LEU A 166 10.51 2.61 13.22
N LYS A 167 10.68 3.94 13.32
CA LYS A 167 11.77 4.56 14.10
C LYS A 167 11.78 4.07 15.55
N ASN A 168 10.63 4.06 16.21
CA ASN A 168 10.53 3.66 17.63
C ASN A 168 10.82 2.16 17.83
N LYS A 169 10.71 1.34 16.80
CA LYS A 169 11.10 -0.09 16.81
C LYS A 169 12.47 -0.32 16.18
N LYS A 170 13.29 0.72 16.01
CA LYS A 170 14.64 0.66 15.42
C LYS A 170 14.65 -0.04 14.05
N CYS A 171 13.65 0.24 13.20
CA CYS A 171 13.57 -0.16 11.81
C CYS A 171 13.75 1.07 10.92
N ASP A 172 14.29 0.88 9.71
CA ASP A 172 14.44 2.01 8.79
C ASP A 172 13.06 2.58 8.40
N LYS A 173 12.88 3.87 8.70
CA LYS A 173 11.66 4.61 8.33
C LYS A 173 11.43 4.67 6.82
N ASN A 174 12.48 4.44 6.02
CA ASN A 174 12.41 4.50 4.57
C ASN A 174 11.79 3.24 3.93
N CYS A 175 11.45 2.21 4.74
CA CYS A 175 10.57 1.12 4.29
C CYS A 175 9.22 1.65 3.79
N ILE A 176 8.75 2.79 4.33
CA ILE A 176 7.52 3.46 3.91
C ILE A 176 7.87 4.89 3.53
N GLN A 177 7.69 5.22 2.25
CA GLN A 177 7.93 6.56 1.75
C GLN A 177 6.66 7.13 1.10
N PHE A 178 6.39 8.40 1.38
CA PHE A 178 5.29 9.14 0.79
C PHE A 178 5.84 10.29 -0.04
N ILE A 179 5.42 10.40 -1.29
CA ILE A 179 5.77 11.51 -2.17
C ILE A 179 4.93 12.72 -1.77
N ASP A 180 5.53 13.62 -0.99
CA ASP A 180 4.87 14.78 -0.40
C ASP A 180 4.82 16.03 -1.29
N LYS A 181 5.36 15.96 -2.50
CA LYS A 181 5.25 17.01 -3.52
C LYS A 181 4.05 16.74 -4.44
N LYS A 182 3.12 17.70 -4.56
CA LYS A 182 1.84 17.55 -5.28
C LYS A 182 1.93 17.65 -6.81
N SER A 183 3.07 17.46 -7.41
CA SER A 183 3.23 17.58 -8.86
C SER A 183 2.80 16.32 -9.61
N LYS A 184 2.07 16.48 -10.71
CA LYS A 184 1.78 15.39 -11.67
C LYS A 184 3.07 14.83 -12.31
N LYS A 185 4.13 15.63 -12.40
CA LYS A 185 5.46 15.20 -12.88
C LYS A 185 6.03 14.06 -12.03
N ASN A 186 5.68 13.99 -10.74
CA ASN A 186 6.12 12.90 -9.85
C ASN A 186 5.62 11.54 -10.32
N VAL A 187 4.36 11.46 -10.79
CA VAL A 187 3.79 10.21 -11.31
C VAL A 187 4.56 9.78 -12.56
N SER A 188 4.73 10.70 -13.52
CA SER A 188 5.48 10.39 -14.75
C SER A 188 6.91 9.96 -14.45
N TYR A 189 7.59 10.62 -13.50
CA TYR A 189 8.95 10.27 -13.10
C TYR A 189 9.02 8.88 -12.45
N LEU A 190 8.09 8.59 -11.53
CA LEU A 190 7.99 7.29 -10.86
C LEU A 190 7.77 6.16 -11.86
N LEU A 191 6.95 6.38 -12.90
CA LEU A 191 6.65 5.39 -13.93
C LEU A 191 7.82 5.13 -14.89
N SER A 192 8.56 6.18 -15.29
CA SER A 192 9.47 6.11 -16.43
C SER A 192 10.96 6.24 -16.09
N LYS A 193 11.30 6.83 -14.93
CA LYS A 193 12.68 7.19 -14.58
C LYS A 193 13.23 6.45 -13.33
N MET A 194 12.44 5.59 -12.73
CA MET A 194 12.82 4.88 -11.49
C MET A 194 12.91 3.34 -11.61
N PRO A 195 13.13 2.72 -12.80
CA PRO A 195 13.17 1.26 -12.92
C PRO A 195 14.32 0.62 -12.12
N LYS A 196 15.40 1.35 -11.84
CA LYS A 196 16.50 0.87 -10.99
C LYS A 196 16.17 0.79 -9.48
N TYR A 197 15.06 1.41 -9.07
CA TYR A 197 14.66 1.46 -7.66
C TYR A 197 13.35 0.74 -7.35
N ILE A 198 12.44 0.66 -8.33
CA ILE A 198 11.09 0.11 -8.17
C ILE A 198 11.00 -1.21 -8.91
N ASP A 199 10.58 -2.25 -8.23
CA ASP A 199 10.48 -3.59 -8.78
C ASP A 199 9.09 -3.86 -9.39
N VAL A 200 8.02 -3.22 -8.86
CA VAL A 200 6.65 -3.32 -9.39
C VAL A 200 5.83 -2.07 -9.07
N ILE A 201 4.91 -1.71 -9.96
CA ILE A 201 3.94 -0.63 -9.73
C ILE A 201 2.53 -1.22 -9.63
N ILE A 202 1.78 -0.77 -8.62
CA ILE A 202 0.38 -1.15 -8.39
C ILE A 202 -0.48 0.12 -8.46
N PRO A 203 -1.25 0.33 -9.56
CA PRO A 203 -2.23 1.40 -9.63
C PRO A 203 -3.54 0.99 -8.94
N ARG A 204 -4.14 1.91 -8.15
CA ARG A 204 -5.43 1.76 -7.49
C ARG A 204 -6.31 2.98 -7.71
N GLY A 205 -7.10 3.00 -8.75
CA GLY A 205 -7.95 4.14 -9.11
C GLY A 205 -8.83 3.84 -10.30
N GLY A 206 -9.35 4.90 -10.92
CA GLY A 206 -10.21 4.79 -12.09
C GLY A 206 -9.50 4.28 -13.35
N LYS A 207 -10.29 3.91 -14.36
CA LYS A 207 -9.80 3.36 -15.64
C LYS A 207 -8.75 4.28 -16.31
N SER A 208 -8.92 5.60 -16.20
CA SER A 208 -7.99 6.59 -16.77
C SER A 208 -6.59 6.50 -16.14
N LEU A 209 -6.51 6.42 -14.81
CA LEU A 209 -5.24 6.25 -14.11
C LEU A 209 -4.55 4.95 -14.54
N ILE A 210 -5.27 3.85 -14.58
CA ILE A 210 -4.71 2.53 -14.93
C ILE A 210 -4.19 2.53 -16.37
N LYS A 211 -4.92 3.14 -17.32
CA LYS A 211 -4.47 3.29 -18.72
C LYS A 211 -3.16 4.08 -18.80
N ILE A 212 -3.08 5.23 -18.10
CA ILE A 212 -1.87 6.07 -18.07
C ILE A 212 -0.68 5.29 -17.48
N VAL A 213 -0.91 4.56 -16.39
CA VAL A 213 0.15 3.77 -15.75
C VAL A 213 0.65 2.70 -16.70
N LYS A 214 -0.25 1.90 -17.31
CA LYS A 214 0.13 0.85 -18.27
C LYS A 214 0.88 1.40 -19.48
N ALA A 215 0.49 2.57 -20.00
CA ALA A 215 1.14 3.16 -21.18
C ALA A 215 2.53 3.76 -20.90
N LYS A 216 2.77 4.22 -19.65
CA LYS A 216 4.01 4.98 -19.32
C LYS A 216 4.99 4.22 -18.42
N ALA A 217 4.59 3.11 -17.82
CA ALA A 217 5.45 2.39 -16.90
C ALA A 217 6.57 1.65 -17.64
N LYS A 218 7.80 1.84 -17.15
CA LYS A 218 8.99 1.09 -17.56
C LYS A 218 9.36 -0.01 -16.57
N VAL A 219 8.48 -0.33 -15.65
CA VAL A 219 8.57 -1.42 -14.67
C VAL A 219 7.29 -2.25 -14.74
N PRO A 220 7.31 -3.52 -14.32
CA PRO A 220 6.11 -4.36 -14.26
C PRO A 220 4.96 -3.68 -13.53
N VAL A 221 3.73 -3.85 -14.05
CA VAL A 221 2.51 -3.27 -13.48
C VAL A 221 1.54 -4.39 -13.11
N ILE A 222 1.15 -4.45 -11.84
CA ILE A 222 0.06 -5.31 -11.37
C ILE A 222 -1.20 -4.46 -11.26
N GLY A 223 -2.11 -4.59 -12.21
CA GLY A 223 -3.35 -3.82 -12.23
C GLY A 223 -4.33 -4.36 -13.26
N HIS A 224 -5.62 -4.10 -13.02
CA HIS A 224 -6.71 -4.49 -13.91
C HIS A 224 -7.49 -3.24 -14.37
N LEU A 225 -8.01 -3.28 -15.59
CA LEU A 225 -8.77 -2.17 -16.19
C LEU A 225 -10.24 -2.18 -15.79
N ALA A 226 -10.82 -3.37 -15.64
CA ALA A 226 -12.22 -3.55 -15.27
C ALA A 226 -12.35 -4.84 -14.44
N GLY A 227 -13.21 -4.79 -13.44
CA GLY A 227 -13.72 -5.97 -12.75
C GLY A 227 -15.16 -6.20 -13.24
N ILE A 228 -15.46 -7.41 -13.70
CA ILE A 228 -16.82 -7.82 -14.00
C ILE A 228 -17.25 -8.72 -12.85
N CYS A 229 -18.31 -8.30 -12.15
CA CYS A 229 -18.90 -9.08 -11.06
C CYS A 229 -20.10 -9.84 -11.62
N HIS A 230 -20.21 -11.12 -11.28
CA HIS A 230 -21.32 -11.94 -11.64
C HIS A 230 -21.96 -12.53 -10.39
N VAL A 231 -23.28 -12.48 -10.30
CA VAL A 231 -24.05 -13.24 -9.32
C VAL A 231 -24.84 -14.25 -10.09
N PHE A 232 -24.55 -15.54 -9.87
CA PHE A 232 -25.32 -16.63 -10.48
C PHE A 232 -26.35 -17.14 -9.48
N VAL A 233 -27.63 -17.01 -9.80
CA VAL A 233 -28.73 -17.55 -9.01
C VAL A 233 -29.14 -18.89 -9.61
N HIS A 234 -28.80 -19.98 -8.91
CA HIS A 234 -29.18 -21.34 -9.35
C HIS A 234 -30.68 -21.55 -9.12
N LYS A 235 -31.27 -22.44 -9.93
CA LYS A 235 -32.74 -22.78 -9.90
C LYS A 235 -33.23 -23.28 -8.53
N SER A 236 -32.36 -23.84 -7.71
CA SER A 236 -32.66 -24.31 -6.35
C SER A 236 -32.40 -23.25 -5.26
N ALA A 237 -32.04 -22.01 -5.63
CA ALA A 237 -31.79 -20.97 -4.65
C ALA A 237 -33.08 -20.42 -4.05
N ASP A 238 -33.05 -20.00 -2.78
CA ASP A 238 -34.12 -19.21 -2.19
C ASP A 238 -34.15 -17.81 -2.85
N LEU A 239 -35.23 -17.55 -3.62
CA LEU A 239 -35.37 -16.29 -4.34
C LEU A 239 -35.43 -15.07 -3.41
N LYS A 240 -36.04 -15.19 -2.22
CA LYS A 240 -36.12 -14.09 -1.25
C LYS A 240 -34.74 -13.71 -0.70
N MET A 241 -33.89 -14.71 -0.49
CA MET A 241 -32.51 -14.50 -0.10
C MET A 241 -31.68 -13.93 -1.26
N ALA A 242 -31.83 -14.47 -2.47
CA ALA A 242 -31.13 -14.01 -3.68
C ALA A 242 -31.37 -12.51 -3.94
N ILE A 243 -32.65 -12.05 -3.88
CA ILE A 243 -33.03 -10.65 -4.07
C ILE A 243 -32.35 -9.72 -3.03
N LYS A 244 -32.10 -10.21 -1.82
CA LYS A 244 -31.40 -9.40 -0.78
C LYS A 244 -29.90 -9.29 -1.02
N ILE A 245 -29.29 -10.19 -1.81
CA ILE A 245 -27.86 -10.26 -2.10
C ILE A 245 -27.53 -9.49 -3.37
N VAL A 246 -28.39 -9.50 -4.37
CA VAL A 246 -28.26 -8.80 -5.67
C VAL A 246 -28.73 -7.34 -5.53
#